data_51038f278929d6d29c79c10d5cc88a59
#
_entry.id   51038f278929d6d29c79c10d5cc88a59
#
_cell.length_a   1.000
_cell.length_b   1.000
_cell.length_c   1.000
_cell.angle_alpha   90.00
_cell.angle_beta   90.00
_cell.angle_gamma   90.00
#
_symmetry.space_group_name_H-M   'P 1'
#
loop_
_entity.id
_entity.type
_entity.pdbx_description
1 polymer ?
#
loop_
_entity_poly.entity_id
_entity_poly.type
_entity_poly.pdbx_seq_one_letter_code
_entity_poly.pdbx_strand_id
1 'polypeptide(L)'
;MKFLQHQTLLTAFHSQFLPQTTTQASNPMLHDVLIIGAGPAGLATATALSRQLYTSVLFDSGLYRNARATTMHNVLGFDHVPPAVFRAKAREDIKARYAESVTFADVEVLKTSKVKEGLFSAEDAEGKTWLGRRLVLATGVADIMPDIPGYGDCWGHGIFHCLFCHGFEERGAERVGVLAFGMTGNLKMATHIGHMARPLGENVTIYTHGNSSLASEISNMDGNPFKLDTRRIAKMRMAGGGGGGGDGGGHSAGVTLTLDDGEEITERFLAHGPFTKVNGPLAEQLGLEMAENGDVKTTPPFGETSVPGVYAVGDCGNMVKAVAPAMTSGALCAGGMVVPLQSEPRVGL
;
A
#
# COMPACT_ATOMS: atom_id res chain seq x y z
N MET A 1 22.70 28.49 93.69
CA MET A 1 21.71 27.50 94.02
C MET A 1 21.19 26.94 92.70
N LYS A 2 21.32 25.67 92.53
CA LYS A 2 21.24 24.87 91.26
C LYS A 2 19.87 24.29 91.06
N PHE A 3 19.35 24.34 89.85
CA PHE A 3 18.33 23.42 89.42
C PHE A 3 18.68 22.84 88.06
N LEU A 4 18.86 21.47 88.02
CA LEU A 4 18.98 20.66 86.83
C LEU A 4 17.58 20.41 86.26
N GLN A 5 17.44 20.57 84.94
CA GLN A 5 16.29 20.06 84.25
C GLN A 5 16.72 18.98 83.27
N HIS A 6 16.09 17.79 83.45
CA HIS A 6 16.13 16.65 82.52
C HIS A 6 15.34 17.00 81.28
N GLN A 7 15.94 16.82 80.12
CA GLN A 7 15.23 16.78 78.82
C GLN A 7 15.10 15.34 78.39
N THR A 8 13.84 14.92 78.28
CA THR A 8 13.45 13.61 77.71
C THR A 8 13.32 13.76 76.21
N LEU A 9 14.08 12.99 75.45
CA LEU A 9 13.99 12.89 73.98
C LEU A 9 12.77 12.05 73.57
N LEU A 10 11.81 12.66 72.87
CA LEU A 10 10.74 11.99 72.13
C LEU A 10 11.12 11.93 70.68
N THR A 11 11.54 10.77 70.17
CA THR A 11 11.73 10.47 68.77
C THR A 11 10.36 10.20 68.11
N ALA A 12 9.87 11.14 67.33
CA ALA A 12 8.71 10.98 66.47
C ALA A 12 9.09 10.32 65.16
N PHE A 13 8.63 9.10 64.93
CA PHE A 13 8.67 8.44 63.64
C PHE A 13 7.65 9.11 62.71
N HIS A 14 8.15 9.89 61.72
CA HIS A 14 7.37 10.31 60.59
C HIS A 14 7.45 9.23 59.53
N SER A 15 6.44 8.39 59.42
CA SER A 15 6.24 7.54 58.24
C SER A 15 5.73 8.43 57.08
N GLN A 16 6.61 8.70 56.11
CA GLN A 16 6.22 9.35 54.89
C GLN A 16 5.38 8.35 54.06
N PHE A 17 4.08 8.54 54.06
CA PHE A 17 3.19 7.96 53.05
C PHE A 17 3.41 8.75 51.76
N LEU A 18 4.21 8.19 50.85
CA LEU A 18 4.23 8.63 49.44
C LEU A 18 2.88 8.21 48.84
N PRO A 19 2.14 9.13 48.19
CA PRO A 19 0.98 8.72 47.43
C PRO A 19 1.43 7.84 46.26
N GLN A 20 1.05 6.59 46.24
CA GLN A 20 1.14 5.77 45.04
C GLN A 20 0.15 6.36 44.03
N THR A 21 0.66 7.09 43.07
CA THR A 21 -0.09 7.45 41.86
C THR A 21 -0.31 6.16 41.06
N THR A 22 -1.39 5.45 41.39
CA THR A 22 -1.97 4.47 40.49
C THR A 22 -2.45 5.25 39.27
N THR A 23 -1.67 5.23 38.19
CA THR A 23 -2.16 5.57 36.87
C THR A 23 -3.29 4.57 36.56
N GLN A 24 -4.53 4.98 36.79
CA GLN A 24 -5.68 4.27 36.22
C GLN A 24 -5.45 4.26 34.71
N ALA A 25 -5.13 3.08 34.19
CA ALA A 25 -5.15 2.86 32.77
C ALA A 25 -6.60 3.19 32.31
N SER A 26 -6.78 4.30 31.64
CA SER A 26 -8.07 4.64 31.05
C SER A 26 -8.46 3.47 30.13
N ASN A 27 -9.66 2.93 30.32
CA ASN A 27 -10.18 1.91 29.40
C ASN A 27 -10.01 2.40 27.96
N PRO A 28 -9.44 1.58 27.05
CA PRO A 28 -9.21 2.01 25.68
C PRO A 28 -10.56 2.38 25.04
N MET A 29 -10.61 3.56 24.40
CA MET A 29 -11.82 4.03 23.71
C MET A 29 -12.19 3.04 22.59
N LEU A 30 -13.45 2.62 22.56
CA LEU A 30 -13.99 1.77 21.51
C LEU A 30 -14.40 2.60 20.29
N HIS A 31 -13.79 2.33 19.16
CA HIS A 31 -14.15 2.90 17.87
C HIS A 31 -15.07 1.96 17.08
N ASP A 32 -15.84 2.50 16.12
CA ASP A 32 -16.61 1.65 15.23
C ASP A 32 -15.68 0.87 14.28
N VAL A 33 -14.62 1.53 13.76
CA VAL A 33 -13.72 0.89 12.78
C VAL A 33 -12.25 1.25 13.03
N LEU A 34 -11.38 0.25 13.01
CA LEU A 34 -9.93 0.42 12.91
C LEU A 34 -9.52 0.30 11.44
N ILE A 35 -8.87 1.32 10.88
CA ILE A 35 -8.44 1.36 9.48
C ILE A 35 -6.92 1.40 9.44
N ILE A 36 -6.28 0.34 8.96
CA ILE A 36 -4.81 0.21 8.95
C ILE A 36 -4.27 0.54 7.57
N GLY A 37 -3.64 1.70 7.47
CA GLY A 37 -3.06 2.27 6.25
C GLY A 37 -3.81 3.50 5.75
N ALA A 38 -3.12 4.65 5.68
CA ALA A 38 -3.66 5.93 5.22
C ALA A 38 -3.29 6.24 3.75
N GLY A 39 -3.22 5.21 2.92
CA GLY A 39 -3.21 5.32 1.47
C GLY A 39 -4.58 5.72 0.91
N PRO A 40 -4.74 5.79 -0.42
CA PRO A 40 -6.01 6.18 -1.06
C PRO A 40 -7.22 5.38 -0.59
N ALA A 41 -7.06 4.08 -0.36
CA ALA A 41 -8.14 3.20 0.11
C ALA A 41 -8.59 3.54 1.54
N GLY A 42 -7.64 3.65 2.49
CA GLY A 42 -7.97 3.97 3.88
C GLY A 42 -8.55 5.38 4.05
N LEU A 43 -8.02 6.37 3.33
CA LEU A 43 -8.57 7.72 3.31
C LEU A 43 -10.00 7.75 2.77
N ALA A 44 -10.29 7.00 1.70
CA ALA A 44 -11.65 6.88 1.15
C ALA A 44 -12.60 6.18 2.12
N THR A 45 -12.15 5.11 2.79
CA THR A 45 -12.92 4.40 3.82
C THR A 45 -13.26 5.33 4.99
N ALA A 46 -12.25 6.03 5.55
CA ALA A 46 -12.45 6.97 6.65
C ALA A 46 -13.43 8.09 6.29
N THR A 47 -13.28 8.67 5.09
CA THR A 47 -14.19 9.71 4.58
C THR A 47 -15.61 9.19 4.49
N ALA A 48 -15.84 8.02 3.88
CA ALA A 48 -17.17 7.46 3.68
C ALA A 48 -17.86 7.11 5.01
N LEU A 49 -17.13 6.50 5.96
CA LEU A 49 -17.64 6.21 7.31
C LEU A 49 -18.03 7.47 8.07
N SER A 50 -17.22 8.51 8.00
CA SER A 50 -17.48 9.78 8.68
C SER A 50 -18.79 10.44 8.21
N ARG A 51 -19.14 10.28 6.92
CA ARG A 51 -20.39 10.80 6.37
C ARG A 51 -21.64 10.08 6.89
N GLN A 52 -21.44 8.93 7.53
CA GLN A 52 -22.48 8.16 8.23
C GLN A 52 -22.34 8.23 9.75
N LEU A 53 -21.49 9.17 10.26
CA LEU A 53 -21.24 9.44 11.68
C LEU A 53 -20.61 8.24 12.43
N TYR A 54 -19.94 7.32 11.72
CA TYR A 54 -19.14 6.28 12.36
C TYR A 54 -17.80 6.81 12.80
N THR A 55 -17.34 6.38 13.97
CA THR A 55 -16.02 6.71 14.49
C THR A 55 -14.97 5.75 13.98
N SER A 56 -13.79 6.26 13.61
CA SER A 56 -12.68 5.42 13.16
C SER A 56 -11.34 5.92 13.66
N VAL A 57 -10.38 4.99 13.75
CA VAL A 57 -8.95 5.31 13.84
C VAL A 57 -8.33 4.98 12.50
N LEU A 58 -7.62 5.95 11.93
CA LEU A 58 -6.87 5.78 10.69
C LEU A 58 -5.38 5.80 11.00
N PHE A 59 -4.75 4.61 10.90
CA PHE A 59 -3.33 4.43 11.15
C PHE A 59 -2.51 4.73 9.90
N ASP A 60 -1.40 5.42 10.08
CA ASP A 60 -0.48 5.79 9.00
C ASP A 60 0.96 5.49 9.39
N SER A 61 1.56 4.52 8.74
CA SER A 61 2.99 4.20 8.91
C SER A 61 3.93 5.14 8.13
N GLY A 62 3.37 5.99 7.26
CA GLY A 62 4.16 6.84 6.36
C GLY A 62 4.75 6.11 5.15
N LEU A 63 4.51 4.80 5.00
CA LEU A 63 5.03 4.00 3.90
C LEU A 63 3.97 3.83 2.81
N TYR A 64 4.28 4.32 1.60
CA TYR A 64 3.34 4.29 0.48
C TYR A 64 3.98 3.69 -0.77
N ARG A 65 3.26 2.78 -1.45
CA ARG A 65 3.74 2.13 -2.67
C ARG A 65 4.12 3.13 -3.77
N ASN A 66 3.35 4.19 -3.92
CA ASN A 66 3.58 5.22 -4.92
C ASN A 66 4.47 6.39 -4.47
N ALA A 67 5.25 6.22 -3.39
CA ALA A 67 6.12 7.29 -2.88
C ALA A 67 7.25 7.66 -3.87
N ARG A 68 7.66 6.73 -4.74
CA ARG A 68 8.69 6.97 -5.77
C ARG A 68 8.17 7.74 -6.99
N ALA A 69 6.85 7.80 -7.20
CA ALA A 69 6.28 8.54 -8.31
C ALA A 69 6.36 10.05 -8.03
N THR A 70 6.89 10.81 -8.97
CA THR A 70 6.92 12.28 -8.91
C THR A 70 5.52 12.86 -9.02
N THR A 71 4.73 12.31 -9.91
CA THR A 71 3.33 12.66 -10.16
C THR A 71 2.49 11.41 -10.27
N MET A 72 1.22 11.52 -9.98
CA MET A 72 0.24 10.47 -10.24
C MET A 72 -0.69 10.91 -11.37
N HIS A 73 -1.21 9.95 -12.11
CA HIS A 73 -2.08 10.18 -13.24
C HIS A 73 -3.33 9.32 -13.15
N ASN A 74 -4.30 9.60 -14.05
CA ASN A 74 -5.57 8.87 -14.10
C ASN A 74 -6.38 8.99 -12.79
N VAL A 75 -6.29 10.14 -12.12
CA VAL A 75 -7.04 10.49 -10.92
C VAL A 75 -7.74 11.83 -11.16
N LEU A 76 -9.05 11.80 -11.39
CA LEU A 76 -9.83 13.00 -11.71
C LEU A 76 -9.66 14.07 -10.62
N GLY A 77 -9.31 15.29 -11.06
CA GLY A 77 -9.05 16.43 -10.18
C GLY A 77 -7.65 16.44 -9.54
N PHE A 78 -6.86 15.36 -9.69
CA PHE A 78 -5.49 15.24 -9.19
C PHE A 78 -4.53 14.68 -10.23
N ASP A 79 -4.85 14.82 -11.51
CA ASP A 79 -3.96 14.41 -12.59
C ASP A 79 -2.72 15.28 -12.62
N HIS A 80 -1.53 14.71 -12.87
CA HIS A 80 -0.23 15.38 -12.79
C HIS A 80 0.12 15.99 -11.41
N VAL A 81 -0.45 15.45 -10.31
CA VAL A 81 -0.21 15.95 -8.95
C VAL A 81 0.67 14.93 -8.20
N PRO A 82 1.65 15.38 -7.40
CA PRO A 82 2.44 14.49 -6.55
C PRO A 82 1.54 13.70 -5.58
N PRO A 83 1.77 12.38 -5.40
CA PRO A 83 0.95 11.54 -4.51
C PRO A 83 0.86 12.05 -3.07
N ALA A 84 1.92 12.71 -2.58
CA ALA A 84 1.93 13.32 -1.24
C ALA A 84 0.93 14.47 -1.11
N VAL A 85 0.77 15.29 -2.16
CA VAL A 85 -0.19 16.42 -2.18
C VAL A 85 -1.63 15.89 -2.13
N PHE A 86 -1.94 14.82 -2.87
CA PHE A 86 -3.24 14.15 -2.79
C PHE A 86 -3.55 13.68 -1.37
N ARG A 87 -2.60 12.95 -0.74
CA ARG A 87 -2.80 12.45 0.63
C ARG A 87 -2.94 13.58 1.65
N ALA A 88 -2.12 14.63 1.54
CA ALA A 88 -2.20 15.80 2.41
C ALA A 88 -3.57 16.49 2.27
N LYS A 89 -4.05 16.72 1.05
CA LYS A 89 -5.36 17.32 0.79
C LYS A 89 -6.51 16.49 1.34
N ALA A 90 -6.48 15.16 1.16
CA ALA A 90 -7.50 14.27 1.70
C ALA A 90 -7.50 14.29 3.25
N ARG A 91 -6.34 14.27 3.89
CA ARG A 91 -6.22 14.40 5.36
C ARG A 91 -6.72 15.75 5.86
N GLU A 92 -6.38 16.84 5.18
CA GLU A 92 -6.88 18.20 5.49
C GLU A 92 -8.40 18.24 5.45
N ASP A 93 -9.01 17.73 4.38
CA ASP A 93 -10.46 17.72 4.21
C ASP A 93 -11.18 16.90 5.29
N ILE A 94 -10.61 15.75 5.67
CA ILE A 94 -11.14 14.94 6.77
C ILE A 94 -11.04 15.69 8.09
N LYS A 95 -9.89 16.26 8.41
CA LYS A 95 -9.67 17.04 9.64
C LYS A 95 -10.58 18.26 9.73
N ALA A 96 -10.78 18.97 8.62
CA ALA A 96 -11.61 20.17 8.59
C ALA A 96 -13.10 19.89 8.76
N ARG A 97 -13.61 18.72 8.31
CA ARG A 97 -15.04 18.43 8.24
C ARG A 97 -15.52 17.33 9.17
N TYR A 98 -14.60 16.39 9.57
CA TYR A 98 -14.94 15.16 10.26
C TYR A 98 -14.04 14.88 11.46
N ALA A 99 -13.51 15.94 12.12
CA ALA A 99 -12.58 15.83 13.23
C ALA A 99 -13.11 14.98 14.40
N GLU A 100 -14.43 14.98 14.62
CA GLU A 100 -15.06 14.20 15.68
C GLU A 100 -15.23 12.71 15.33
N SER A 101 -15.13 12.35 14.04
CA SER A 101 -15.34 10.98 13.54
C SER A 101 -14.05 10.23 13.28
N VAL A 102 -12.93 10.93 12.99
CA VAL A 102 -11.66 10.29 12.62
C VAL A 102 -10.53 10.70 13.54
N THR A 103 -9.96 9.72 14.22
CA THR A 103 -8.68 9.86 14.93
C THR A 103 -7.56 9.44 13.98
N PHE A 104 -6.63 10.33 13.68
CA PHE A 104 -5.40 9.97 12.95
C PHE A 104 -4.35 9.48 13.96
N ALA A 105 -3.77 8.31 13.68
CA ALA A 105 -2.65 7.75 14.42
C ALA A 105 -1.47 7.56 13.45
N ASP A 106 -0.52 8.50 13.49
CA ASP A 106 0.66 8.50 12.62
C ASP A 106 1.71 7.51 13.18
N VAL A 107 1.36 6.23 13.17
CA VAL A 107 2.13 5.12 13.75
C VAL A 107 1.83 3.82 12.99
N GLU A 108 2.81 2.92 12.93
CA GLU A 108 2.65 1.58 12.37
C GLU A 108 1.89 0.66 13.34
N VAL A 109 0.97 -0.16 12.82
CA VAL A 109 0.33 -1.24 13.57
C VAL A 109 1.14 -2.52 13.39
N LEU A 110 1.58 -3.11 14.49
CA LEU A 110 2.42 -4.32 14.49
C LEU A 110 1.62 -5.60 14.73
N LYS A 111 0.50 -5.50 15.46
CA LYS A 111 -0.34 -6.67 15.77
C LYS A 111 -1.82 -6.35 15.65
N THR A 112 -2.55 -7.37 15.22
CA THR A 112 -4.01 -7.34 15.19
C THR A 112 -4.56 -8.66 15.74
N SER A 113 -5.71 -8.60 16.40
CA SER A 113 -6.40 -9.81 16.81
C SER A 113 -7.92 -9.62 16.86
N LYS A 114 -8.65 -10.71 16.67
CA LYS A 114 -10.08 -10.80 16.99
C LYS A 114 -10.20 -11.11 18.49
N VAL A 115 -10.65 -10.15 19.28
CA VAL A 115 -10.81 -10.29 20.74
C VAL A 115 -12.03 -11.17 21.06
N LYS A 116 -13.15 -10.88 20.39
CA LYS A 116 -14.39 -11.66 20.40
C LYS A 116 -15.21 -11.30 19.17
N GLU A 117 -16.39 -11.87 19.01
CA GLU A 117 -17.29 -11.49 17.91
C GLU A 117 -17.61 -9.99 17.97
N GLY A 118 -17.47 -9.30 16.86
CA GLY A 118 -17.69 -7.85 16.76
C GLY A 118 -16.68 -6.98 17.53
N LEU A 119 -15.53 -7.52 17.97
CA LEU A 119 -14.49 -6.76 18.67
C LEU A 119 -13.09 -7.17 18.22
N PHE A 120 -12.35 -6.22 17.73
CA PHE A 120 -10.97 -6.35 17.26
C PHE A 120 -10.03 -5.43 18.03
N SER A 121 -8.76 -5.84 18.14
CA SER A 121 -7.70 -4.99 18.66
C SER A 121 -6.60 -4.77 17.64
N ALA A 122 -5.97 -3.61 17.73
CA ALA A 122 -4.72 -3.26 17.03
C ALA A 122 -3.73 -2.76 18.08
N GLU A 123 -2.49 -3.28 18.06
CA GLU A 123 -1.37 -2.79 18.86
C GLU A 123 -0.39 -2.07 17.94
N ASP A 124 -0.13 -0.81 18.24
CA ASP A 124 0.79 0.01 17.47
C ASP A 124 2.26 -0.16 17.92
N ALA A 125 3.17 0.46 17.18
CA ALA A 125 4.61 0.39 17.46
C ALA A 125 5.03 1.09 18.77
N GLU A 126 4.16 1.90 19.36
CA GLU A 126 4.36 2.52 20.67
C GLU A 126 3.82 1.67 21.82
N GLY A 127 3.24 0.48 21.50
CA GLY A 127 2.66 -0.46 22.47
C GLY A 127 1.25 -0.09 22.92
N LYS A 128 0.62 0.91 22.30
CA LYS A 128 -0.76 1.28 22.60
C LYS A 128 -1.73 0.33 21.92
N THR A 129 -2.73 -0.13 22.69
CA THR A 129 -3.82 -0.96 22.18
C THR A 129 -5.04 -0.12 21.85
N TRP A 130 -5.60 -0.35 20.68
CA TRP A 130 -6.80 0.27 20.15
C TRP A 130 -7.88 -0.77 19.95
N LEU A 131 -9.14 -0.43 20.22
CA LEU A 131 -10.27 -1.32 20.08
C LEU A 131 -11.27 -0.81 19.04
N GLY A 132 -11.78 -1.73 18.22
CA GLY A 132 -12.79 -1.41 17.21
C GLY A 132 -13.75 -2.55 16.95
N ARG A 133 -14.96 -2.22 16.50
CA ARG A 133 -16.01 -3.21 16.18
C ARG A 133 -15.76 -3.89 14.84
N ARG A 134 -15.03 -3.22 13.94
CA ARG A 134 -14.60 -3.72 12.61
C ARG A 134 -13.14 -3.36 12.39
N LEU A 135 -12.51 -4.14 11.50
CA LEU A 135 -11.12 -3.94 11.11
C LEU A 135 -11.02 -3.87 9.60
N VAL A 136 -10.32 -2.86 9.08
CA VAL A 136 -10.05 -2.67 7.65
C VAL A 136 -8.55 -2.69 7.41
N LEU A 137 -8.07 -3.67 6.63
CA LEU A 137 -6.72 -3.70 6.11
C LEU A 137 -6.69 -2.87 4.82
N ALA A 138 -6.07 -1.70 4.88
CA ALA A 138 -5.75 -0.83 3.75
C ALA A 138 -4.24 -0.71 3.56
N THR A 139 -3.52 -1.79 3.95
CA THR A 139 -2.06 -1.85 4.08
C THR A 139 -1.33 -1.81 2.74
N GLY A 140 -2.04 -2.06 1.63
CA GLY A 140 -1.43 -2.15 0.31
C GLY A 140 -0.49 -3.35 0.17
N VAL A 141 0.40 -3.28 -0.82
CA VAL A 141 1.37 -4.33 -1.14
C VAL A 141 2.77 -3.76 -1.33
N ALA A 142 3.76 -4.63 -1.17
CA ALA A 142 5.14 -4.39 -1.60
C ALA A 142 5.42 -5.17 -2.90
N ASP A 143 6.09 -4.54 -3.85
CA ASP A 143 6.56 -5.18 -5.07
C ASP A 143 7.78 -6.06 -4.74
N ILE A 144 7.76 -7.32 -5.21
CA ILE A 144 8.88 -8.26 -5.08
C ILE A 144 9.80 -8.04 -6.27
N MET A 145 10.86 -7.25 -6.06
CA MET A 145 11.81 -6.94 -7.11
C MET A 145 12.53 -8.20 -7.57
N PRO A 146 12.64 -8.45 -8.90
CA PRO A 146 13.45 -9.54 -9.42
C PRO A 146 14.93 -9.31 -9.08
N ASP A 147 15.65 -10.42 -8.92
CA ASP A 147 17.10 -10.41 -8.63
C ASP A 147 17.89 -10.14 -9.93
N ILE A 148 17.76 -8.93 -10.43
CA ILE A 148 18.49 -8.42 -11.59
C ILE A 148 19.20 -7.14 -11.15
N PRO A 149 20.55 -7.08 -11.17
CA PRO A 149 21.32 -5.89 -10.80
C PRO A 149 20.82 -4.63 -11.50
N GLY A 150 20.53 -3.57 -10.74
CA GLY A 150 20.05 -2.29 -11.23
C GLY A 150 18.55 -2.20 -11.52
N TYR A 151 17.79 -3.32 -11.40
CA TYR A 151 16.33 -3.27 -11.58
C TYR A 151 15.67 -2.28 -10.62
N GLY A 152 16.04 -2.34 -9.33
CA GLY A 152 15.46 -1.47 -8.30
C GLY A 152 15.73 0.01 -8.53
N ASP A 153 16.86 0.36 -9.14
CA ASP A 153 17.21 1.75 -9.47
C ASP A 153 16.39 2.29 -10.65
N CYS A 154 15.99 1.38 -11.55
CA CYS A 154 15.14 1.71 -12.71
C CYS A 154 13.65 1.73 -12.37
N TRP A 155 13.24 1.08 -11.25
CA TRP A 155 11.83 0.94 -10.87
C TRP A 155 11.19 2.28 -10.50
N GLY A 156 10.09 2.62 -11.18
CA GLY A 156 9.37 3.87 -11.03
C GLY A 156 10.00 5.07 -11.78
N HIS A 157 11.15 4.87 -12.45
CA HIS A 157 11.85 5.92 -13.21
C HIS A 157 11.95 5.59 -14.71
N GLY A 158 12.04 4.32 -15.05
CA GLY A 158 12.07 3.82 -16.42
C GLY A 158 11.44 2.44 -16.56
N ILE A 159 11.08 1.79 -15.45
CA ILE A 159 10.28 0.56 -15.41
C ILE A 159 8.95 0.89 -14.74
N PHE A 160 7.84 0.68 -15.45
CA PHE A 160 6.50 1.04 -15.00
C PHE A 160 5.59 -0.19 -14.95
N HIS A 161 4.83 -0.34 -13.84
CA HIS A 161 3.86 -1.43 -13.72
C HIS A 161 2.50 -1.12 -14.34
N CYS A 162 2.20 0.16 -14.55
CA CYS A 162 0.91 0.63 -15.02
C CYS A 162 1.12 1.69 -16.10
N LEU A 163 0.83 1.36 -17.34
CA LEU A 163 0.98 2.29 -18.47
C LEU A 163 -0.13 3.35 -18.54
N PHE A 164 -1.25 3.16 -17.86
CA PHE A 164 -2.23 4.22 -17.63
C PHE A 164 -1.78 5.22 -16.57
N CYS A 165 -0.81 4.85 -15.73
CA CYS A 165 -0.28 5.69 -14.66
C CYS A 165 0.98 6.43 -15.08
N HIS A 166 1.82 5.83 -15.95
CA HIS A 166 3.11 6.36 -16.43
C HIS A 166 3.35 5.89 -17.89
N GLY A 167 2.56 6.33 -18.81
CA GLY A 167 2.72 5.93 -20.20
C GLY A 167 2.58 7.09 -21.16
N PHE A 168 1.66 7.98 -20.89
CA PHE A 168 1.40 9.13 -21.75
C PHE A 168 2.62 10.05 -21.90
N GLU A 169 3.41 10.18 -20.84
CA GLU A 169 4.65 10.95 -20.78
C GLU A 169 5.74 10.39 -21.70
N GLU A 170 5.69 9.09 -21.98
CA GLU A 170 6.67 8.36 -22.80
C GLU A 170 6.22 8.16 -24.24
N ARG A 171 5.08 8.72 -24.66
CA ARG A 171 4.55 8.60 -26.03
C ARG A 171 5.54 9.08 -27.07
N GLY A 172 5.50 8.48 -28.26
CA GLY A 172 6.43 8.75 -29.35
C GLY A 172 7.81 8.09 -29.15
N ALA A 173 7.90 7.11 -28.27
CA ALA A 173 9.11 6.34 -28.07
C ALA A 173 9.43 5.51 -29.33
N GLU A 174 10.67 5.51 -29.78
CA GLU A 174 11.10 4.64 -30.88
C GLU A 174 11.08 3.17 -30.47
N ARG A 175 11.50 2.88 -29.21
CA ARG A 175 11.66 1.53 -28.68
C ARG A 175 11.10 1.43 -27.27
N VAL A 176 10.34 0.37 -27.02
CA VAL A 176 9.71 0.07 -25.73
C VAL A 176 9.88 -1.41 -25.43
N GLY A 177 10.25 -1.74 -24.20
CA GLY A 177 10.37 -3.12 -23.76
C GLY A 177 9.22 -3.55 -22.85
N VAL A 178 8.85 -4.82 -22.94
CA VAL A 178 7.97 -5.53 -22.00
C VAL A 178 8.75 -6.66 -21.37
N LEU A 179 8.87 -6.66 -20.05
CA LEU A 179 9.56 -7.72 -19.32
C LEU A 179 8.56 -8.85 -19.01
N ALA A 180 8.65 -9.96 -19.75
CA ALA A 180 7.71 -11.06 -19.67
C ALA A 180 8.16 -12.14 -18.65
N PHE A 181 8.28 -11.76 -17.39
CA PHE A 181 8.50 -12.62 -16.22
C PHE A 181 7.76 -12.04 -15.00
N GLY A 182 7.79 -12.71 -13.84
CA GLY A 182 6.93 -12.31 -12.73
C GLY A 182 5.45 -12.48 -13.07
N MET A 183 4.61 -11.53 -12.70
CA MET A 183 3.17 -11.53 -13.03
C MET A 183 2.92 -11.43 -14.55
N THR A 184 3.85 -10.84 -15.30
CA THR A 184 3.80 -10.70 -16.75
C THR A 184 4.36 -11.91 -17.50
N GLY A 185 4.82 -12.95 -16.80
CA GLY A 185 5.49 -14.13 -17.35
C GLY A 185 4.58 -15.17 -18.00
N ASN A 186 3.43 -14.79 -18.56
CA ASN A 186 2.52 -15.64 -19.27
C ASN A 186 1.97 -14.95 -20.53
N LEU A 187 1.49 -15.74 -21.49
CA LEU A 187 1.04 -15.25 -22.79
C LEU A 187 0.03 -14.10 -22.67
N LYS A 188 -1.02 -14.29 -21.86
CA LYS A 188 -2.10 -13.32 -21.71
C LYS A 188 -1.61 -11.98 -21.20
N MET A 189 -0.79 -11.98 -20.15
CA MET A 189 -0.31 -10.74 -19.52
C MET A 189 0.78 -10.07 -20.35
N ALA A 190 1.74 -10.83 -20.88
CA ALA A 190 2.80 -10.28 -21.73
C ALA A 190 2.23 -9.57 -22.97
N THR A 191 1.29 -10.20 -23.66
CA THR A 191 0.65 -9.62 -24.85
C THR A 191 -0.30 -8.48 -24.52
N HIS A 192 -1.05 -8.58 -23.41
CA HIS A 192 -1.89 -7.49 -22.94
C HIS A 192 -1.08 -6.20 -22.70
N ILE A 193 0.03 -6.31 -21.96
CA ILE A 193 0.92 -5.16 -21.70
C ILE A 193 1.61 -4.71 -22.97
N GLY A 194 2.01 -5.64 -23.85
CA GLY A 194 2.53 -5.32 -25.18
C GLY A 194 1.57 -4.47 -25.99
N HIS A 195 0.29 -4.84 -26.01
CA HIS A 195 -0.75 -4.05 -26.69
C HIS A 195 -0.98 -2.68 -26.04
N MET A 196 -0.86 -2.56 -24.71
CA MET A 196 -0.90 -1.25 -24.05
C MET A 196 0.32 -0.37 -24.38
N ALA A 197 1.48 -0.96 -24.63
CA ALA A 197 2.70 -0.24 -24.99
C ALA A 197 2.68 0.28 -26.46
N ARG A 198 1.99 -0.41 -27.38
CA ARG A 198 1.97 -0.07 -28.81
C ARG A 198 1.52 1.36 -29.13
N PRO A 199 0.51 1.96 -28.52
CA PRO A 199 0.16 3.35 -28.75
C PRO A 199 1.23 4.37 -28.32
N LEU A 200 2.15 3.93 -27.46
CA LEU A 200 3.17 4.77 -26.83
C LEU A 200 4.52 4.71 -27.57
N GLY A 201 4.77 3.60 -28.31
CA GLY A 201 6.03 3.41 -29.00
C GLY A 201 5.90 2.67 -30.33
N GLU A 202 6.84 2.96 -31.25
CA GLU A 202 6.83 2.39 -32.61
C GLU A 202 7.20 0.91 -32.62
N ASN A 203 8.19 0.52 -31.80
CA ASN A 203 8.72 -0.84 -31.74
C ASN A 203 8.57 -1.39 -30.31
N VAL A 204 7.75 -2.41 -30.12
CA VAL A 204 7.59 -3.10 -28.85
C VAL A 204 8.32 -4.42 -28.88
N THR A 205 9.29 -4.60 -27.97
CA THR A 205 10.04 -5.83 -27.79
C THR A 205 9.59 -6.52 -26.48
N ILE A 206 9.20 -7.80 -26.57
CA ILE A 206 8.92 -8.62 -25.40
C ILE A 206 10.17 -9.42 -25.04
N TYR A 207 10.71 -9.16 -23.85
CA TYR A 207 11.88 -9.84 -23.29
C TYR A 207 11.43 -10.99 -22.41
N THR A 208 11.62 -12.24 -22.88
CA THR A 208 11.16 -13.43 -22.15
C THR A 208 12.18 -13.96 -21.14
N HIS A 209 13.35 -13.34 -21.04
CA HIS A 209 14.38 -13.61 -20.03
C HIS A 209 14.71 -15.10 -19.89
N GLY A 210 14.94 -15.79 -21.01
CA GLY A 210 15.27 -17.21 -21.07
C GLY A 210 14.05 -18.15 -21.16
N ASN A 211 12.81 -17.63 -21.13
CA ASN A 211 11.61 -18.46 -21.28
C ASN A 211 11.28 -18.68 -22.78
N SER A 212 11.87 -19.73 -23.37
CA SER A 212 11.68 -20.08 -24.77
C SER A 212 10.28 -20.61 -25.07
N SER A 213 9.59 -21.23 -24.09
CA SER A 213 8.20 -21.70 -24.27
C SER A 213 7.27 -20.49 -24.51
N LEU A 214 7.35 -19.50 -23.63
CA LEU A 214 6.55 -18.28 -23.78
C LEU A 214 6.87 -17.54 -25.09
N ALA A 215 8.15 -17.49 -25.47
CA ALA A 215 8.54 -16.88 -26.74
C ALA A 215 7.91 -17.61 -27.95
N SER A 216 7.88 -18.95 -27.92
CA SER A 216 7.23 -19.74 -28.96
C SER A 216 5.71 -19.52 -29.00
N GLU A 217 5.06 -19.45 -27.84
CA GLU A 217 3.63 -19.15 -27.75
C GLU A 217 3.29 -17.78 -28.38
N ILE A 218 4.09 -16.73 -28.06
CA ILE A 218 3.90 -15.38 -28.61
C ILE A 218 4.19 -15.38 -30.12
N SER A 219 5.27 -16.06 -30.58
CA SER A 219 5.61 -16.14 -32.00
C SER A 219 4.53 -16.79 -32.85
N ASN A 220 3.83 -17.78 -32.28
CA ASN A 220 2.79 -18.52 -32.97
C ASN A 220 1.42 -17.85 -32.98
N MET A 221 1.31 -16.64 -32.38
CA MET A 221 0.08 -15.85 -32.44
C MET A 221 -0.16 -15.34 -33.86
N ASP A 222 -1.36 -15.48 -34.35
CA ASP A 222 -1.77 -14.89 -35.64
C ASP A 222 -1.61 -13.37 -35.60
N GLY A 223 -0.86 -12.83 -36.56
CA GLY A 223 -0.64 -11.39 -36.66
C GLY A 223 0.17 -10.80 -35.51
N ASN A 224 1.06 -11.57 -34.86
CA ASN A 224 1.92 -11.12 -33.79
C ASN A 224 2.64 -9.79 -34.16
N PRO A 225 2.39 -8.67 -33.44
CA PRO A 225 2.97 -7.38 -33.77
C PRO A 225 4.26 -7.08 -32.98
N PHE A 226 4.73 -8.00 -32.13
CA PHE A 226 5.83 -7.77 -31.20
C PHE A 226 7.14 -8.34 -31.73
N LYS A 227 8.24 -7.64 -31.46
CA LYS A 227 9.57 -8.23 -31.49
C LYS A 227 9.79 -9.07 -30.23
N LEU A 228 10.62 -10.10 -30.34
CA LEU A 228 10.93 -10.98 -29.22
C LEU A 228 12.44 -11.02 -28.99
N ASP A 229 12.83 -10.96 -27.72
CA ASP A 229 14.18 -11.26 -27.27
C ASP A 229 14.12 -12.31 -26.16
N THR A 230 14.77 -13.44 -26.36
CA THR A 230 14.74 -14.57 -25.44
C THR A 230 15.93 -14.62 -24.51
N ARG A 231 16.93 -13.77 -24.73
CA ARG A 231 18.17 -13.74 -23.95
C ARG A 231 17.88 -13.32 -22.51
N ARG A 232 18.74 -13.76 -21.59
CA ARG A 232 18.64 -13.34 -20.19
C ARG A 232 19.17 -11.93 -20.03
N ILE A 233 18.52 -11.15 -19.20
CA ILE A 233 18.96 -9.81 -18.82
C ILE A 233 19.93 -9.98 -17.65
N ALA A 234 21.18 -9.65 -17.84
CA ALA A 234 22.22 -9.78 -16.83
C ALA A 234 22.24 -8.60 -15.85
N LYS A 235 21.96 -7.39 -16.33
CA LYS A 235 21.83 -6.17 -15.51
C LYS A 235 21.03 -5.10 -16.23
N MET A 236 20.61 -4.09 -15.47
CA MET A 236 19.92 -2.90 -15.97
C MET A 236 20.56 -1.64 -15.40
N ARG A 237 20.41 -0.52 -16.11
CA ARG A 237 20.77 0.82 -15.61
C ARG A 237 19.91 1.87 -16.28
N MET A 238 19.70 3.00 -15.64
CA MET A 238 19.14 4.17 -16.31
C MET A 238 20.12 4.63 -17.40
N ALA A 239 19.62 4.90 -18.59
CA ALA A 239 20.40 5.51 -19.65
C ALA A 239 20.75 6.95 -19.25
N GLY A 240 21.99 7.39 -19.48
CA GLY A 240 22.43 8.76 -19.18
C GLY A 240 23.02 8.97 -17.78
N GLY A 241 23.30 7.92 -17.01
CA GLY A 241 24.20 7.92 -15.87
C GLY A 241 23.84 8.88 -14.72
N GLY A 242 22.73 8.65 -14.03
CA GLY A 242 22.45 9.32 -12.76
C GLY A 242 21.00 9.77 -12.62
N GLY A 243 20.37 9.38 -11.51
CA GLY A 243 18.98 9.64 -11.18
C GLY A 243 18.57 11.10 -11.38
N GLY A 244 17.66 11.26 -12.28
CA GLY A 244 16.98 12.50 -12.51
C GLY A 244 15.56 12.17 -12.95
N GLY A 245 14.63 12.08 -12.01
CA GLY A 245 13.24 12.27 -12.32
C GLY A 245 13.11 13.66 -12.90
N GLY A 246 12.78 13.75 -14.21
CA GLY A 246 12.59 15.05 -14.84
C GLY A 246 11.49 15.82 -14.13
N ASP A 247 11.83 16.93 -13.57
CA ASP A 247 10.88 17.93 -13.09
C ASP A 247 10.04 18.39 -14.28
N GLY A 248 8.76 18.11 -14.26
CA GLY A 248 7.79 18.72 -15.16
C GLY A 248 7.73 18.15 -16.58
N GLY A 249 7.19 16.94 -16.75
CA GLY A 249 6.68 16.47 -18.06
C GLY A 249 7.71 16.02 -19.09
N GLY A 250 8.96 15.76 -18.69
CA GLY A 250 9.99 15.21 -19.56
C GLY A 250 9.97 13.69 -19.61
N HIS A 251 10.29 13.15 -20.79
CA HIS A 251 10.49 11.72 -21.04
C HIS A 251 11.56 11.12 -20.10
N SER A 252 11.43 9.82 -19.76
CA SER A 252 12.49 9.11 -19.07
C SER A 252 13.78 9.11 -19.91
N ALA A 253 14.94 9.05 -19.22
CA ALA A 253 16.22 8.92 -19.90
C ALA A 253 16.37 7.58 -20.65
N GLY A 254 15.46 6.64 -20.40
CA GLY A 254 15.51 5.27 -20.89
C GLY A 254 16.18 4.30 -19.92
N VAL A 255 16.07 3.02 -20.25
CA VAL A 255 16.71 1.93 -19.50
C VAL A 255 17.61 1.13 -20.44
N THR A 256 18.87 0.99 -20.10
CA THR A 256 19.80 0.12 -20.82
C THR A 256 19.80 -1.27 -20.17
N LEU A 257 19.48 -2.27 -20.97
CA LEU A 257 19.59 -3.70 -20.63
C LEU A 257 20.94 -4.19 -21.12
N THR A 258 21.70 -4.90 -20.27
CA THR A 258 22.83 -5.72 -20.69
C THR A 258 22.35 -7.17 -20.70
N LEU A 259 22.45 -7.83 -21.83
CA LEU A 259 22.05 -9.21 -22.02
C LEU A 259 23.19 -10.18 -21.64
N ASP A 260 22.89 -11.47 -21.57
CA ASP A 260 23.85 -12.51 -21.14
C ASP A 260 24.99 -12.74 -22.13
N ASP A 261 24.84 -12.32 -23.38
CA ASP A 261 25.91 -12.30 -24.40
C ASP A 261 26.75 -11.00 -24.39
N GLY A 262 26.43 -10.07 -23.49
CA GLY A 262 27.13 -8.79 -23.34
C GLY A 262 26.59 -7.65 -24.21
N GLU A 263 25.63 -7.90 -25.09
CA GLU A 263 24.99 -6.82 -25.88
C GLU A 263 24.23 -5.86 -24.96
N GLU A 264 24.34 -4.56 -25.24
CA GLU A 264 23.57 -3.51 -24.57
C GLU A 264 22.45 -3.00 -25.49
N ILE A 265 21.24 -2.99 -24.97
CA ILE A 265 20.04 -2.48 -25.64
C ILE A 265 19.41 -1.41 -24.78
N THR A 266 19.09 -0.26 -25.36
CA THR A 266 18.39 0.80 -24.63
C THR A 266 16.96 0.91 -25.13
N GLU A 267 16.03 0.78 -24.20
CA GLU A 267 14.61 1.03 -24.39
C GLU A 267 14.24 2.36 -23.73
N ARG A 268 13.29 3.12 -24.31
CA ARG A 268 12.81 4.38 -23.73
C ARG A 268 12.21 4.13 -22.35
N PHE A 269 11.41 3.08 -22.22
CA PHE A 269 10.90 2.57 -20.96
C PHE A 269 10.64 1.07 -21.06
N LEU A 270 10.47 0.47 -19.90
CA LEU A 270 10.09 -0.93 -19.75
C LEU A 270 8.76 -1.02 -19.01
N ALA A 271 7.87 -1.88 -19.49
CA ALA A 271 6.65 -2.24 -18.78
C ALA A 271 6.83 -3.59 -18.08
N HIS A 272 6.52 -3.68 -16.79
CA HIS A 272 6.68 -4.90 -16.01
C HIS A 272 5.72 -4.97 -14.82
N GLY A 273 5.14 -6.15 -14.59
CA GLY A 273 4.41 -6.47 -13.37
C GLY A 273 5.19 -7.48 -12.53
N PRO A 274 5.97 -7.06 -11.53
CA PRO A 274 6.59 -7.98 -10.59
C PRO A 274 5.51 -8.65 -9.71
N PHE A 275 5.86 -9.75 -9.05
CA PHE A 275 4.99 -10.29 -8.00
C PHE A 275 4.86 -9.28 -6.87
N THR A 276 3.75 -9.36 -6.15
CA THR A 276 3.51 -8.52 -4.98
C THR A 276 3.23 -9.37 -3.75
N LYS A 277 3.48 -8.82 -2.58
CA LYS A 277 3.07 -9.38 -1.29
C LYS A 277 2.31 -8.33 -0.49
N VAL A 278 1.31 -8.76 0.25
CA VAL A 278 0.59 -7.88 1.20
C VAL A 278 1.55 -7.35 2.26
N ASN A 279 1.45 -6.07 2.57
CA ASN A 279 2.32 -5.43 3.55
C ASN A 279 2.01 -5.89 4.98
N GLY A 280 3.08 -6.19 5.70
CA GLY A 280 3.05 -6.58 7.12
C GLY A 280 2.48 -7.98 7.37
N PRO A 281 2.47 -8.42 8.63
CA PRO A 281 2.04 -9.76 9.03
C PRO A 281 0.55 -9.84 9.39
N LEU A 282 -0.21 -8.73 9.25
CA LEU A 282 -1.53 -8.60 9.86
C LEU A 282 -2.57 -9.56 9.27
N ALA A 283 -2.49 -9.84 7.97
CA ALA A 283 -3.37 -10.81 7.32
C ALA A 283 -3.14 -12.24 7.86
N GLU A 284 -1.89 -12.61 8.06
CA GLU A 284 -1.49 -13.91 8.64
C GLU A 284 -1.92 -14.01 10.11
N GLN A 285 -1.69 -12.96 10.90
CA GLN A 285 -2.10 -12.91 12.33
C GLN A 285 -3.60 -13.12 12.52
N LEU A 286 -4.41 -12.65 11.56
CA LEU A 286 -5.87 -12.81 11.56
C LEU A 286 -6.32 -14.12 10.91
N GLY A 287 -5.42 -14.93 10.37
CA GLY A 287 -5.73 -16.19 9.69
C GLY A 287 -6.57 -15.99 8.42
N LEU A 288 -6.36 -14.90 7.68
CA LEU A 288 -7.13 -14.60 6.48
C LEU A 288 -6.78 -15.55 5.33
N GLU A 289 -7.79 -15.96 4.57
CA GLU A 289 -7.56 -16.67 3.31
C GLU A 289 -6.89 -15.75 2.28
N MET A 290 -5.88 -16.31 1.61
CA MET A 290 -5.17 -15.61 0.53
C MET A 290 -5.63 -16.12 -0.83
N ALA A 291 -5.68 -15.23 -1.82
CA ALA A 291 -5.91 -15.58 -3.21
C ALA A 291 -4.63 -16.12 -3.85
N GLU A 292 -4.75 -16.80 -5.01
CA GLU A 292 -3.62 -17.40 -5.73
C GLU A 292 -2.52 -16.39 -6.11
N ASN A 293 -2.89 -15.13 -6.32
CA ASN A 293 -1.96 -14.05 -6.65
C ASN A 293 -1.29 -13.42 -5.41
N GLY A 294 -1.52 -13.94 -4.21
CA GLY A 294 -0.96 -13.46 -2.95
C GLY A 294 -1.69 -12.27 -2.32
N ASP A 295 -2.81 -11.82 -2.87
CA ASP A 295 -3.68 -10.81 -2.24
C ASP A 295 -4.57 -11.46 -1.18
N VAL A 296 -5.11 -10.66 -0.25
CA VAL A 296 -6.15 -11.14 0.66
C VAL A 296 -7.41 -11.47 -0.15
N LYS A 297 -7.92 -12.69 0.03
CA LYS A 297 -9.18 -13.11 -0.61
C LYS A 297 -10.36 -12.35 -0.02
N THR A 298 -11.13 -11.70 -0.86
CA THR A 298 -12.26 -10.85 -0.45
C THR A 298 -13.54 -11.21 -1.19
N THR A 299 -14.67 -10.88 -0.57
CA THR A 299 -16.01 -11.02 -1.17
C THR A 299 -16.43 -9.70 -1.81
N PRO A 300 -16.60 -9.63 -3.14
CA PRO A 300 -17.13 -8.44 -3.80
C PRO A 300 -18.59 -8.17 -3.39
N PRO A 301 -19.06 -6.92 -3.44
CA PRO A 301 -18.28 -5.72 -3.81
C PRO A 301 -17.61 -5.03 -2.62
N PHE A 302 -17.84 -5.49 -1.39
CA PHE A 302 -17.51 -4.74 -0.17
C PHE A 302 -16.17 -5.09 0.45
N GLY A 303 -15.49 -6.11 -0.05
CA GLY A 303 -14.15 -6.44 0.40
C GLY A 303 -14.07 -7.16 1.75
N GLU A 304 -15.16 -7.80 2.22
CA GLU A 304 -15.13 -8.62 3.42
C GLU A 304 -14.26 -9.87 3.20
N THR A 305 -13.45 -10.22 4.18
CA THR A 305 -12.52 -11.34 4.12
C THR A 305 -13.16 -12.65 4.62
N SER A 306 -12.36 -13.73 4.72
CA SER A 306 -12.78 -14.99 5.34
C SER A 306 -13.12 -14.88 6.84
N VAL A 307 -12.70 -13.79 7.50
CA VAL A 307 -13.00 -13.53 8.91
C VAL A 307 -14.08 -12.44 8.99
N PRO A 308 -15.30 -12.76 9.45
CA PRO A 308 -16.39 -11.80 9.57
C PRO A 308 -16.00 -10.56 10.36
N GLY A 309 -16.32 -9.38 9.81
CA GLY A 309 -15.97 -8.09 10.40
C GLY A 309 -14.56 -7.59 10.07
N VAL A 310 -13.76 -8.36 9.33
CA VAL A 310 -12.47 -7.94 8.77
C VAL A 310 -12.61 -7.71 7.27
N TYR A 311 -12.15 -6.57 6.80
CA TYR A 311 -12.21 -6.15 5.39
C TYR A 311 -10.80 -5.89 4.86
N ALA A 312 -10.58 -6.12 3.56
CA ALA A 312 -9.34 -5.76 2.88
C ALA A 312 -9.65 -4.92 1.63
N VAL A 313 -9.03 -3.75 1.54
CA VAL A 313 -9.31 -2.74 0.52
C VAL A 313 -8.01 -2.20 -0.12
N GLY A 314 -8.13 -1.64 -1.31
CA GLY A 314 -6.97 -1.19 -2.07
C GLY A 314 -6.15 -2.38 -2.57
N ASP A 315 -4.85 -2.14 -2.74
CA ASP A 315 -3.96 -3.10 -3.39
C ASP A 315 -3.85 -4.46 -2.66
N CYS A 316 -4.07 -4.50 -1.34
CA CYS A 316 -3.97 -5.76 -0.59
C CYS A 316 -5.16 -6.71 -0.80
N GLY A 317 -6.31 -6.22 -1.28
CA GLY A 317 -7.53 -7.03 -1.52
C GLY A 317 -8.04 -6.97 -2.96
N ASN A 318 -7.33 -6.32 -3.89
CA ASN A 318 -7.76 -6.15 -5.27
C ASN A 318 -6.64 -6.47 -6.26
N MET A 319 -6.99 -7.17 -7.35
CA MET A 319 -6.04 -7.47 -8.41
C MET A 319 -5.57 -6.22 -9.18
N VAL A 320 -6.47 -5.25 -9.40
CA VAL A 320 -6.12 -4.00 -10.10
C VAL A 320 -5.57 -3.00 -9.08
N LYS A 321 -4.26 -2.74 -9.19
CA LYS A 321 -3.50 -1.92 -8.24
C LYS A 321 -3.26 -0.52 -8.79
N ALA A 322 -4.19 0.41 -8.49
CA ALA A 322 -4.12 1.82 -8.87
C ALA A 322 -4.92 2.69 -7.88
N VAL A 323 -4.70 4.01 -7.92
CA VAL A 323 -5.32 4.95 -6.96
C VAL A 323 -6.85 4.94 -7.06
N ALA A 324 -7.43 5.05 -8.25
CA ALA A 324 -8.87 5.12 -8.43
C ALA A 324 -9.60 3.83 -7.97
N PRO A 325 -9.18 2.60 -8.35
CA PRO A 325 -9.72 1.36 -7.78
C PRO A 325 -9.56 1.25 -6.27
N ALA A 326 -8.43 1.72 -5.72
CA ALA A 326 -8.20 1.72 -4.28
C ALA A 326 -9.20 2.62 -3.54
N MET A 327 -9.45 3.83 -4.04
CA MET A 327 -10.47 4.74 -3.49
C MET A 327 -11.87 4.13 -3.58
N THR A 328 -12.21 3.53 -4.73
CA THR A 328 -13.50 2.88 -4.95
C THR A 328 -13.73 1.75 -3.96
N SER A 329 -12.75 0.85 -3.78
CA SER A 329 -12.87 -0.26 -2.84
C SER A 329 -13.04 0.21 -1.39
N GLY A 330 -12.34 1.27 -0.99
CA GLY A 330 -12.49 1.87 0.34
C GLY A 330 -13.88 2.46 0.57
N ALA A 331 -14.42 3.17 -0.41
CA ALA A 331 -15.76 3.74 -0.31
C ALA A 331 -16.86 2.64 -0.27
N LEU A 332 -16.74 1.61 -1.10
CA LEU A 332 -17.67 0.47 -1.11
C LEU A 332 -17.62 -0.30 0.21
N CYS A 333 -16.44 -0.52 0.76
CA CYS A 333 -16.24 -1.19 2.04
C CYS A 333 -17.02 -0.51 3.18
N ALA A 334 -16.96 0.83 3.25
CA ALA A 334 -17.73 1.59 4.22
C ALA A 334 -19.25 1.33 4.08
N GLY A 335 -19.76 1.25 2.85
CA GLY A 335 -21.16 0.90 2.59
C GLY A 335 -21.54 -0.49 3.08
N GLY A 336 -20.66 -1.48 2.89
CA GLY A 336 -20.86 -2.86 3.34
C GLY A 336 -20.90 -3.01 4.86
N MET A 337 -20.24 -2.12 5.61
CA MET A 337 -20.23 -2.15 7.07
C MET A 337 -21.49 -1.57 7.74
N VAL A 338 -22.34 -0.84 7.01
CA VAL A 338 -23.50 -0.14 7.61
C VAL A 338 -24.43 -1.11 8.33
N VAL A 339 -24.90 -2.16 7.66
CA VAL A 339 -25.85 -3.12 8.27
C VAL A 339 -25.21 -3.86 9.44
N PRO A 340 -24.00 -4.45 9.32
CA PRO A 340 -23.33 -5.09 10.45
C PRO A 340 -23.09 -4.17 11.65
N LEU A 341 -22.74 -2.90 11.43
CA LEU A 341 -22.54 -1.93 12.52
C LEU A 341 -23.84 -1.52 13.21
N GLN A 342 -24.98 -1.54 12.51
CA GLN A 342 -26.28 -1.17 13.08
C GLN A 342 -26.96 -2.34 13.80
N SER A 343 -26.78 -3.58 13.31
CA SER A 343 -27.42 -4.76 13.88
C SER A 343 -26.77 -5.28 15.15
N GLU A 344 -25.52 -4.93 15.42
CA GLU A 344 -24.82 -5.33 16.62
C GLU A 344 -24.90 -4.22 17.68
N PRO A 345 -25.27 -4.54 18.94
CA PRO A 345 -25.26 -3.56 20.02
C PRO A 345 -23.84 -3.01 20.20
N ARG A 346 -23.71 -1.72 20.50
CA ARG A 346 -22.42 -1.18 20.95
C ARG A 346 -22.04 -1.92 22.24
N VAL A 347 -21.03 -2.77 22.15
CA VAL A 347 -20.55 -3.53 23.29
C VAL A 347 -20.02 -2.54 24.33
N GLY A 348 -20.73 -2.38 25.44
CA GLY A 348 -20.20 -1.66 26.59
C GLY A 348 -18.91 -2.37 27.06
N LEU A 349 -17.86 -1.60 27.26
CA LEU A 349 -16.61 -2.07 27.86
C LEU A 349 -16.79 -2.30 29.35
#